data_e30436c7ef62d31597fea77536612524
#
_entry.id   e30436c7ef62d31597fea77536612524
#
_cell.length_a   1.000
_cell.length_b   1.000
_cell.length_c   1.000
_cell.angle_alpha   90.00
_cell.angle_beta   90.00
_cell.angle_gamma   90.00
#
_symmetry.space_group_name_H-M   'P 1'
#
loop_
_entity.id
_entity.type
_entity.pdbx_description
1 polymer ?
#
loop_
_entity_poly.entity_id
_entity_poly.type
_entity_poly.pdbx_seq_one_letter_code
_entity_poly.pdbx_strand_id
1 'polypeptide(L)'
;MHHMWYESNMIDECWHSILQALRSAPDAKVKIKICFNYQTYVEEPTVSSPKRLLEKWDSHPLMQDYSPELTIKDNNDPFYNIADWRREVYDPEAKYTVWGESDTIIPRDFFAILNMVEIDQPHVLTFAGRPMWDNSWDVVTHERLLGYDKPCQCKPHKDDCIELLESPWKYKDYITQKELDKFNDESGDINIKSVPHKIDGSLVCISSGHKTPFIAPGMHFVREDTCFEYVCRKRNIPQVCVTSRLKGHNYWHPTKRVGTDASRNDEVFKKYAAESQAAMSEFLQNLDK
;
A
#
# COMPACT_ATOMS: atom_id res chain seq x y z
N MET A 1 5.42 5.14 -5.28
CA MET A 1 4.28 4.22 -5.57
C MET A 1 4.73 3.18 -6.57
N HIS A 2 4.27 1.94 -6.45
CA HIS A 2 4.55 0.85 -7.37
C HIS A 2 3.24 0.42 -8.03
N HIS A 3 3.17 0.48 -9.34
CA HIS A 3 1.99 0.18 -10.14
C HIS A 3 2.25 -1.03 -11.02
N MET A 4 1.49 -2.09 -10.82
CA MET A 4 1.50 -3.26 -11.68
C MET A 4 0.59 -3.04 -12.90
N TRP A 5 0.92 -3.66 -14.01
CA TRP A 5 0.16 -3.55 -15.26
C TRP A 5 -1.35 -3.84 -15.10
N TYR A 6 -1.74 -4.73 -14.20
CA TYR A 6 -3.14 -5.09 -13.94
C TYR A 6 -3.88 -4.14 -13.00
N GLU A 7 -3.19 -3.12 -12.46
CA GLU A 7 -3.76 -2.14 -11.52
C GLU A 7 -4.15 -0.81 -12.20
N SER A 8 -4.09 -0.75 -13.53
CA SER A 8 -4.28 0.48 -14.31
C SER A 8 -5.61 1.21 -14.06
N ASN A 9 -6.66 0.48 -13.69
CA ASN A 9 -7.99 1.06 -13.42
C ASN A 9 -8.09 1.69 -12.03
N MET A 10 -7.09 1.51 -11.16
CA MET A 10 -7.09 2.05 -9.80
C MET A 10 -6.17 3.27 -9.64
N ILE A 11 -5.27 3.47 -10.61
CA ILE A 11 -4.28 4.54 -10.55
C ILE A 11 -4.92 5.92 -10.48
N ASP A 12 -5.98 6.16 -11.24
CA ASP A 12 -6.65 7.46 -11.27
C ASP A 12 -7.16 7.87 -9.88
N GLU A 13 -7.81 6.97 -9.15
CA GLU A 13 -8.29 7.22 -7.79
C GLU A 13 -7.13 7.38 -6.78
N CYS A 14 -6.12 6.55 -6.88
CA CYS A 14 -4.92 6.66 -6.04
C CYS A 14 -4.26 8.03 -6.22
N TRP A 15 -4.00 8.43 -7.46
CA TRP A 15 -3.35 9.71 -7.75
C TRP A 15 -4.22 10.91 -7.41
N HIS A 16 -5.53 10.80 -7.62
CA HIS A 16 -6.47 11.83 -7.21
C HIS A 16 -6.43 12.06 -5.71
N SER A 17 -6.36 11.00 -4.91
CA SER A 17 -6.25 11.10 -3.46
C SER A 17 -4.97 11.81 -3.02
N ILE A 18 -3.84 11.46 -3.65
CA ILE A 18 -2.54 12.09 -3.36
C ILE A 18 -2.58 13.57 -3.74
N LEU A 19 -3.13 13.90 -4.91
CA LEU A 19 -3.26 15.28 -5.36
C LEU A 19 -4.11 16.13 -4.40
N GLN A 20 -5.22 15.58 -3.91
CA GLN A 20 -6.06 16.26 -2.92
C GLN A 20 -5.32 16.46 -1.59
N ALA A 21 -4.60 15.45 -1.13
CA ALA A 21 -3.83 15.55 0.10
C ALA A 21 -2.69 16.57 -0.02
N LEU A 22 -2.01 16.67 -1.16
CA LEU A 22 -1.00 17.68 -1.45
C LEU A 22 -1.59 19.10 -1.46
N ARG A 23 -2.74 19.26 -2.10
CA ARG A 23 -3.44 20.56 -2.15
C ARG A 23 -3.94 21.02 -0.78
N SER A 24 -4.23 20.07 0.11
CA SER A 24 -4.64 20.38 1.49
C SER A 24 -3.45 20.69 2.43
N ALA A 25 -2.23 20.45 1.99
CA ALA A 25 -1.00 20.73 2.73
C ALA A 25 0.05 21.38 1.81
N PRO A 26 -0.17 22.61 1.34
CA PRO A 26 0.67 23.26 0.32
C PRO A 26 2.12 23.49 0.77
N ASP A 27 2.38 23.55 2.07
CA ASP A 27 3.73 23.70 2.63
C ASP A 27 4.50 22.37 2.74
N ALA A 28 3.85 21.23 2.46
CA ALA A 28 4.49 19.93 2.52
C ALA A 28 5.49 19.78 1.36
N LYS A 29 6.76 19.54 1.69
CA LYS A 29 7.79 19.24 0.69
C LYS A 29 7.76 17.75 0.38
N VAL A 30 7.18 17.38 -0.75
CA VAL A 30 6.98 16.00 -1.15
C VAL A 30 7.74 15.69 -2.43
N LYS A 31 8.56 14.64 -2.39
CA LYS A 31 9.16 14.03 -3.57
C LYS A 31 8.37 12.79 -3.93
N ILE A 32 7.82 12.75 -5.13
CA ILE A 32 7.00 11.64 -5.60
C ILE A 32 7.84 10.77 -6.54
N LYS A 33 7.85 9.47 -6.28
CA LYS A 33 8.47 8.46 -7.14
C LYS A 33 7.41 7.44 -7.54
N ILE A 34 7.35 7.14 -8.83
CA ILE A 34 6.37 6.21 -9.41
C ILE A 34 7.12 5.16 -10.22
N CYS A 35 6.84 3.90 -9.95
CA CYS A 35 7.28 2.79 -10.78
C CYS A 35 6.07 2.23 -11.54
N PHE A 36 6.15 2.22 -12.86
CA PHE A 36 5.25 1.44 -13.70
C PHE A 36 5.91 0.11 -14.04
N ASN A 37 5.35 -0.98 -13.52
CA ASN A 37 5.86 -2.31 -13.75
C ASN A 37 4.97 -3.05 -14.76
N TYR A 38 5.51 -3.22 -15.96
CA TYR A 38 4.89 -3.90 -17.09
C TYR A 38 5.48 -5.29 -17.33
N GLN A 39 6.27 -5.78 -16.43
CA GLN A 39 6.71 -7.17 -16.49
C GLN A 39 5.48 -8.07 -16.39
N THR A 40 5.20 -8.77 -17.47
CA THR A 40 4.08 -9.71 -17.53
C THR A 40 4.59 -11.12 -17.33
N TYR A 41 3.88 -11.86 -16.52
CA TYR A 41 4.16 -13.28 -16.24
C TYR A 41 3.13 -14.19 -16.95
N VAL A 42 2.27 -13.61 -17.77
CA VAL A 42 1.26 -14.30 -18.57
C VAL A 42 1.50 -14.02 -20.05
N GLU A 43 1.25 -15.02 -20.90
CA GLU A 43 1.57 -14.95 -22.33
C GLU A 43 0.75 -13.89 -23.10
N GLU A 44 -0.46 -13.60 -22.67
CA GLU A 44 -1.35 -12.61 -23.29
C GLU A 44 -1.83 -11.57 -22.28
N PRO A 45 -1.06 -10.50 -22.04
CA PRO A 45 -1.54 -9.41 -21.20
C PRO A 45 -2.70 -8.68 -21.90
N THR A 46 -3.83 -8.64 -21.25
CA THR A 46 -5.03 -7.90 -21.71
C THR A 46 -4.87 -6.39 -21.61
N VAL A 47 -3.69 -5.88 -21.33
CA VAL A 47 -3.41 -4.50 -21.01
C VAL A 47 -2.87 -3.74 -22.21
N SER A 48 -3.29 -2.50 -22.33
CA SER A 48 -2.72 -1.53 -23.28
C SER A 48 -1.19 -1.44 -23.09
N SER A 49 -0.46 -1.18 -24.18
CA SER A 49 1.00 -1.05 -24.11
C SER A 49 1.39 0.00 -23.06
N PRO A 50 2.57 -0.15 -22.42
CA PRO A 50 3.09 0.83 -21.46
C PRO A 50 3.01 2.27 -21.97
N LYS A 51 3.35 2.48 -23.25
CA LYS A 51 3.30 3.78 -23.90
C LYS A 51 1.91 4.41 -23.86
N ARG A 52 0.86 3.64 -24.21
CA ARG A 52 -0.53 4.16 -24.20
C ARG A 52 -1.01 4.53 -22.79
N LEU A 53 -0.60 3.78 -21.79
CA LEU A 53 -0.97 4.07 -20.41
C LEU A 53 -0.26 5.33 -19.92
N LEU A 54 1.02 5.49 -20.20
CA LEU A 54 1.76 6.71 -19.87
C LEU A 54 1.17 7.93 -20.57
N GLU A 55 0.83 7.84 -21.85
CA GLU A 55 0.16 8.92 -22.59
C GLU A 55 -1.19 9.31 -21.94
N LYS A 56 -1.94 8.33 -21.40
CA LYS A 56 -3.18 8.60 -20.67
C LYS A 56 -2.94 9.48 -19.44
N TRP A 57 -1.86 9.25 -18.71
CA TRP A 57 -1.59 9.95 -17.44
C TRP A 57 -0.65 11.15 -17.57
N ASP A 58 -0.02 11.35 -18.72
CA ASP A 58 0.87 12.49 -18.94
C ASP A 58 0.18 13.84 -18.66
N SER A 59 -1.10 13.95 -18.99
CA SER A 59 -1.94 15.13 -18.71
C SER A 59 -2.55 15.16 -17.28
N HIS A 60 -2.30 14.14 -16.46
CA HIS A 60 -2.87 14.12 -15.10
C HIS A 60 -2.23 15.23 -14.25
N PRO A 61 -3.02 16.00 -13.46
CA PRO A 61 -2.49 17.11 -12.65
C PRO A 61 -1.34 16.71 -11.71
N LEU A 62 -1.31 15.49 -11.18
CA LEU A 62 -0.18 15.01 -10.38
C LEU A 62 1.13 15.04 -11.17
N MET A 63 1.09 14.67 -12.44
CA MET A 63 2.26 14.67 -13.33
C MET A 63 2.68 16.10 -13.68
N GLN A 64 1.70 16.94 -13.99
CA GLN A 64 1.94 18.32 -14.43
C GLN A 64 2.40 19.24 -13.28
N ASP A 65 1.75 19.14 -12.12
CA ASP A 65 1.96 20.07 -11.00
C ASP A 65 3.16 19.66 -10.13
N TYR A 66 3.50 18.35 -10.06
CA TYR A 66 4.48 17.81 -9.10
C TYR A 66 5.66 17.08 -9.74
N SER A 67 5.65 16.89 -11.06
CA SER A 67 6.77 16.28 -11.83
C SER A 67 7.38 15.04 -11.15
N PRO A 68 6.64 13.95 -10.94
CA PRO A 68 7.16 12.75 -10.28
C PRO A 68 8.36 12.15 -11.00
N GLU A 69 9.29 11.55 -10.25
CA GLU A 69 10.31 10.68 -10.84
C GLU A 69 9.68 9.37 -11.31
N LEU A 70 9.84 9.06 -12.59
CA LEU A 70 9.28 7.86 -13.21
C LEU A 70 10.35 6.78 -13.39
N THR A 71 10.01 5.56 -13.01
CA THR A 71 10.73 4.35 -13.32
C THR A 71 9.80 3.43 -14.11
N ILE A 72 10.28 2.88 -15.22
CA ILE A 72 9.53 1.93 -16.04
C ILE A 72 10.29 0.62 -16.04
N LYS A 73 9.61 -0.47 -15.74
CA LYS A 73 10.13 -1.84 -15.82
C LYS A 73 9.31 -2.62 -16.86
N ASP A 74 9.98 -3.22 -17.81
CA ASP A 74 9.36 -4.07 -18.84
C ASP A 74 9.98 -5.47 -18.87
N ASN A 75 9.54 -6.33 -19.78
CA ASN A 75 10.01 -7.71 -19.88
C ASN A 75 11.49 -7.85 -20.26
N ASN A 76 12.17 -6.77 -20.66
CA ASN A 76 13.61 -6.77 -20.99
C ASN A 76 14.46 -6.49 -19.75
N ASP A 77 13.85 -5.97 -18.68
CA ASP A 77 14.54 -5.74 -17.43
C ASP A 77 14.71 -7.04 -16.61
N PRO A 78 15.73 -7.12 -15.74
CA PRO A 78 15.75 -8.14 -14.69
C PRO A 78 14.47 -8.14 -13.87
N PHE A 79 14.09 -9.31 -13.35
CA PHE A 79 12.89 -9.43 -12.53
C PHE A 79 12.89 -8.41 -11.40
N TYR A 80 11.80 -7.67 -11.29
CA TYR A 80 11.63 -6.55 -10.38
C TYR A 80 10.20 -6.52 -9.84
N ASN A 81 10.03 -6.27 -8.55
CA ASN A 81 8.70 -6.19 -7.96
C ASN A 81 8.66 -5.25 -6.75
N ILE A 82 7.57 -5.25 -6.02
CA ILE A 82 7.27 -4.30 -4.94
C ILE A 82 8.35 -4.23 -3.84
N ALA A 83 8.97 -5.34 -3.47
CA ALA A 83 10.01 -5.35 -2.46
C ALA A 83 11.30 -4.69 -2.96
N ASP A 84 11.63 -4.85 -4.25
CA ASP A 84 12.76 -4.16 -4.89
C ASP A 84 12.52 -2.66 -4.86
N TRP A 85 11.31 -2.25 -5.28
CA TRP A 85 10.91 -0.85 -5.27
C TRP A 85 10.97 -0.22 -3.87
N ARG A 86 10.43 -0.89 -2.86
CA ARG A 86 10.45 -0.42 -1.47
C ARG A 86 11.86 -0.21 -0.93
N ARG A 87 12.82 -1.09 -1.29
CA ARG A 87 14.24 -0.89 -0.94
C ARG A 87 14.84 0.30 -1.65
N GLU A 88 14.58 0.43 -2.96
CA GLU A 88 15.16 1.48 -3.81
C GLU A 88 14.70 2.89 -3.42
N VAL A 89 13.44 3.04 -3.02
CA VAL A 89 12.88 4.35 -2.70
C VAL A 89 13.03 4.76 -1.24
N TYR A 90 13.51 3.87 -0.39
CA TYR A 90 13.70 4.21 1.02
C TYR A 90 14.74 5.31 1.16
N ASP A 91 14.35 6.42 1.81
CA ASP A 91 15.20 7.58 2.06
C ASP A 91 15.24 7.84 3.58
N PRO A 92 16.36 7.50 4.25
CA PRO A 92 16.48 7.68 5.70
C PRO A 92 16.56 9.15 6.13
N GLU A 93 16.83 10.07 5.20
CA GLU A 93 16.93 11.52 5.47
C GLU A 93 15.58 12.23 5.33
N ALA A 94 14.62 11.64 4.64
CA ALA A 94 13.27 12.18 4.54
C ALA A 94 12.57 12.09 5.91
N LYS A 95 11.81 13.14 6.32
CA LYS A 95 10.99 13.06 7.53
C LYS A 95 10.15 11.78 7.57
N TYR A 96 9.56 11.43 6.44
CA TYR A 96 8.90 10.15 6.20
C TYR A 96 9.19 9.62 4.80
N THR A 97 9.54 8.35 4.67
CA THR A 97 9.36 7.59 3.43
C THR A 97 7.99 6.94 3.46
N VAL A 98 7.16 7.20 2.45
CA VAL A 98 5.82 6.64 2.36
C VAL A 98 5.78 5.57 1.27
N TRP A 99 5.47 4.34 1.64
CA TRP A 99 5.17 3.25 0.71
C TRP A 99 3.67 3.15 0.52
N GLY A 100 3.21 3.34 -0.71
CA GLY A 100 1.81 3.22 -1.09
C GLY A 100 1.66 2.31 -2.31
N GLU A 101 0.56 1.60 -2.37
CA GLU A 101 0.16 0.76 -3.50
C GLU A 101 -0.89 1.47 -4.34
N SER A 102 -1.05 1.05 -5.60
CA SER A 102 -2.01 1.66 -6.54
C SER A 102 -3.47 1.50 -6.15
N ASP A 103 -3.78 0.51 -5.32
CA ASP A 103 -5.12 0.27 -4.78
C ASP A 103 -5.38 0.98 -3.44
N THR A 104 -4.47 1.85 -3.04
CA THR A 104 -4.60 2.63 -1.80
C THR A 104 -5.06 4.04 -2.10
N ILE A 105 -6.06 4.50 -1.35
CA ILE A 105 -6.57 5.87 -1.35
C ILE A 105 -6.25 6.47 0.03
N ILE A 106 -5.56 7.61 0.04
CA ILE A 106 -5.15 8.28 1.27
C ILE A 106 -6.17 9.34 1.71
N PRO A 107 -6.33 9.61 3.01
CA PRO A 107 -7.19 10.68 3.48
C PRO A 107 -6.68 12.05 3.03
N ARG A 108 -7.60 12.99 2.81
CA ARG A 108 -7.29 14.34 2.34
C ARG A 108 -6.31 15.09 3.26
N ASP A 109 -6.38 14.88 4.57
CA ASP A 109 -5.52 15.49 5.58
C ASP A 109 -4.21 14.72 5.85
N PHE A 110 -3.87 13.75 5.00
CA PHE A 110 -2.72 12.84 5.16
C PHE A 110 -1.40 13.58 5.44
N PHE A 111 -0.99 14.51 4.60
CA PHE A 111 0.28 15.22 4.78
C PHE A 111 0.25 16.19 5.96
N ALA A 112 -0.89 16.81 6.24
CA ALA A 112 -1.07 17.63 7.43
C ALA A 112 -0.88 16.78 8.70
N ILE A 113 -1.45 15.58 8.75
CA ILE A 113 -1.26 14.66 9.86
C ILE A 113 0.20 14.26 10.01
N LEU A 114 0.89 13.87 8.94
CA LEU A 114 2.32 13.53 9.01
C LEU A 114 3.17 14.69 9.54
N ASN A 115 2.79 15.93 9.24
CA ASN A 115 3.47 17.10 9.78
C ASN A 115 3.20 17.34 11.28
N MET A 116 2.00 17.01 11.73
CA MET A 116 1.57 17.15 13.14
C MET A 116 2.12 16.05 14.08
N VAL A 117 2.46 14.89 13.53
CA VAL A 117 2.94 13.78 14.36
C VAL A 117 4.30 14.12 14.95
N GLU A 118 4.34 14.20 16.28
CA GLU A 118 5.52 14.43 17.10
C GLU A 118 5.80 13.17 17.91
N ILE A 119 6.73 12.34 17.46
CA ILE A 119 7.22 11.14 18.15
C ILE A 119 8.74 11.23 18.16
N ASP A 120 9.33 11.33 19.33
CA ASP A 120 10.76 11.60 19.54
C ASP A 120 11.71 10.50 19.04
N GLN A 121 11.19 9.34 18.73
CA GLN A 121 11.99 8.18 18.30
C GLN A 121 11.57 7.71 16.90
N PRO A 122 12.51 7.09 16.16
CA PRO A 122 12.17 6.47 14.88
C PRO A 122 11.00 5.50 15.01
N HIS A 123 10.01 5.63 14.16
CA HIS A 123 8.76 4.89 14.23
C HIS A 123 8.18 4.59 12.84
N VAL A 124 7.19 3.75 12.82
CA VAL A 124 6.38 3.47 11.64
C VAL A 124 4.94 3.87 11.90
N LEU A 125 4.33 4.55 10.96
CA LEU A 125 2.96 5.03 11.06
C LEU A 125 2.12 4.50 9.90
N THR A 126 0.88 4.17 10.17
CA THR A 126 -0.16 3.87 9.19
C THR A 126 -1.48 4.55 9.55
N PHE A 127 -2.47 4.38 8.70
CA PHE A 127 -3.83 4.86 8.91
C PHE A 127 -4.77 3.67 9.06
N ALA A 128 -5.86 3.86 9.79
CA ALA A 128 -6.83 2.80 9.99
C ALA A 128 -7.46 2.34 8.68
N GLY A 129 -7.76 1.07 8.61
CA GLY A 129 -8.41 0.43 7.48
C GLY A 129 -9.84 -0.01 7.79
N ARG A 130 -10.48 -0.57 6.80
CA ARG A 130 -11.67 -1.40 6.96
C ARG A 130 -11.24 -2.79 7.42
N PRO A 131 -12.12 -3.56 8.08
CA PRO A 131 -11.85 -4.97 8.34
C PRO A 131 -11.48 -5.71 7.04
N MET A 132 -10.44 -6.54 7.12
CA MET A 132 -9.99 -7.32 5.96
C MET A 132 -10.83 -8.59 5.81
N TRP A 133 -10.71 -9.23 4.65
CA TRP A 133 -11.48 -10.43 4.28
C TRP A 133 -11.09 -11.69 5.07
N ASP A 134 -9.94 -11.69 5.70
CA ASP A 134 -9.51 -12.79 6.56
C ASP A 134 -8.64 -12.29 7.73
N ASN A 135 -8.45 -13.17 8.72
CA ASN A 135 -7.72 -12.86 9.93
C ASN A 135 -6.19 -12.92 9.77
N SER A 136 -5.68 -13.22 8.59
CA SER A 136 -4.24 -13.24 8.34
C SER A 136 -3.64 -11.83 8.23
N TRP A 137 -4.52 -10.82 8.16
CA TRP A 137 -4.18 -9.41 8.07
C TRP A 137 -4.69 -8.68 9.31
N ASP A 138 -3.83 -8.52 10.28
CA ASP A 138 -4.15 -7.74 11.48
C ASP A 138 -4.19 -6.25 11.16
N VAL A 139 -5.24 -5.84 10.46
CA VAL A 139 -5.46 -4.45 10.10
C VAL A 139 -6.03 -3.70 11.29
N VAL A 140 -5.45 -2.56 11.60
CA VAL A 140 -6.03 -1.67 12.60
C VAL A 140 -7.31 -1.07 12.04
N THR A 141 -8.42 -1.55 12.58
CA THR A 141 -9.75 -1.10 12.17
C THR A 141 -10.02 0.32 12.65
N HIS A 142 -10.61 1.13 11.78
CA HIS A 142 -11.06 2.48 12.13
C HIS A 142 -12.04 2.47 13.30
N GLU A 143 -11.94 3.41 14.23
CA GLU A 143 -12.71 3.48 15.47
C GLU A 143 -14.23 3.34 15.25
N ARG A 144 -14.79 3.97 14.22
CA ARG A 144 -16.20 3.88 13.87
C ARG A 144 -16.63 2.54 13.28
N LEU A 145 -15.66 1.67 12.93
CA LEU A 145 -15.89 0.34 12.41
C LEU A 145 -15.61 -0.76 13.44
N LEU A 146 -15.28 -0.38 14.68
CA LEU A 146 -15.15 -1.32 15.79
C LEU A 146 -16.49 -1.99 16.08
N GLY A 147 -16.46 -3.28 16.39
CA GLY A 147 -17.67 -4.10 16.58
C GLY A 147 -18.10 -4.86 15.32
N TYR A 148 -17.48 -4.58 14.17
CA TYR A 148 -17.61 -5.37 12.96
C TYR A 148 -16.51 -6.44 12.91
N ASP A 149 -16.45 -7.28 13.93
CA ASP A 149 -15.27 -8.06 14.29
C ASP A 149 -14.98 -9.27 13.41
N LYS A 150 -15.90 -9.61 12.50
CA LYS A 150 -15.72 -10.77 11.61
C LYS A 150 -15.57 -10.31 10.17
N PRO A 151 -14.40 -10.53 9.57
CA PRO A 151 -14.26 -10.33 8.13
C PRO A 151 -15.19 -11.29 7.38
N CYS A 152 -15.70 -10.86 6.24
CA CYS A 152 -16.48 -11.72 5.38
C CYS A 152 -15.61 -12.88 4.88
N GLN A 153 -16.12 -14.10 5.02
CA GLN A 153 -15.43 -15.31 4.55
C GLN A 153 -15.70 -15.59 3.06
N CYS A 154 -16.56 -14.81 2.42
CA CYS A 154 -16.85 -14.94 1.00
C CYS A 154 -15.66 -14.50 0.15
N LYS A 155 -15.10 -15.38 -0.65
CA LYS A 155 -13.98 -15.11 -1.57
C LYS A 155 -14.24 -15.71 -2.94
N PRO A 156 -14.35 -14.91 -4.01
CA PRO A 156 -14.67 -13.48 -4.02
C PRO A 156 -16.03 -13.20 -3.37
N HIS A 157 -16.29 -11.96 -3.02
CA HIS A 157 -17.62 -11.58 -2.54
C HIS A 157 -18.67 -11.90 -3.58
N LYS A 158 -19.73 -12.55 -3.16
CA LYS A 158 -20.88 -12.82 -4.01
C LYS A 158 -21.93 -11.71 -3.79
N ASP A 159 -22.68 -11.42 -4.82
CA ASP A 159 -23.73 -10.39 -4.78
C ASP A 159 -24.80 -10.65 -3.69
N ASP A 160 -24.97 -11.89 -3.28
CA ASP A 160 -25.88 -12.36 -2.24
C ASP A 160 -25.24 -12.52 -0.86
N CYS A 161 -24.02 -12.02 -0.67
CA CYS A 161 -23.37 -12.07 0.63
C CYS A 161 -24.12 -11.21 1.64
N ILE A 162 -24.70 -11.85 2.67
CA ILE A 162 -25.52 -11.17 3.70
C ILE A 162 -24.69 -10.10 4.41
N GLU A 163 -23.45 -10.36 4.74
CA GLU A 163 -22.56 -9.42 5.42
C GLU A 163 -22.28 -8.18 4.56
N LEU A 164 -22.23 -8.33 3.22
CA LEU A 164 -22.09 -7.22 2.30
C LEU A 164 -23.34 -6.33 2.28
N LEU A 165 -24.52 -6.93 2.32
CA LEU A 165 -25.81 -6.22 2.34
C LEU A 165 -26.04 -5.50 3.67
N GLU A 166 -25.65 -6.11 4.80
CA GLU A 166 -25.85 -5.55 6.14
C GLU A 166 -24.84 -4.45 6.48
N SER A 167 -23.65 -4.47 5.88
CA SER A 167 -22.60 -3.49 6.17
C SER A 167 -21.78 -3.15 4.92
N PRO A 168 -22.29 -2.29 4.05
CA PRO A 168 -21.63 -1.94 2.79
C PRO A 168 -20.22 -1.32 2.99
N TRP A 169 -19.96 -0.64 4.10
CA TRP A 169 -18.65 -0.10 4.43
C TRP A 169 -17.64 -1.18 4.79
N LYS A 170 -18.08 -2.27 5.36
CA LYS A 170 -17.22 -3.35 5.81
C LYS A 170 -16.68 -4.20 4.66
N TYR A 171 -17.55 -4.50 3.69
CA TYR A 171 -17.26 -5.51 2.66
C TYR A 171 -17.29 -4.99 1.23
N LYS A 172 -17.41 -3.70 1.05
CA LYS A 172 -17.40 -3.10 -0.27
C LYS A 172 -16.10 -3.46 -1.01
N ASP A 173 -16.20 -3.92 -2.25
CA ASP A 173 -15.05 -4.34 -3.06
C ASP A 173 -14.06 -3.19 -3.26
N TYR A 174 -14.56 -1.98 -3.42
CA TYR A 174 -13.73 -0.78 -3.49
C TYR A 174 -14.44 0.42 -2.84
N ILE A 175 -13.64 1.40 -2.45
CA ILE A 175 -14.09 2.70 -1.93
C ILE A 175 -13.54 3.81 -2.83
N THR A 176 -14.37 4.78 -3.15
CA THR A 176 -13.96 5.97 -3.91
C THR A 176 -13.42 7.05 -2.99
N GLN A 177 -12.65 8.00 -3.53
CA GLN A 177 -12.17 9.16 -2.77
C GLN A 177 -13.31 9.94 -2.12
N LYS A 178 -14.39 10.17 -2.85
CA LYS A 178 -15.57 10.89 -2.33
C LYS A 178 -16.19 10.21 -1.11
N GLU A 179 -16.25 8.89 -1.12
CA GLU A 179 -16.78 8.12 0.01
C GLU A 179 -15.83 8.15 1.20
N LEU A 180 -14.53 8.04 0.93
CA LEU A 180 -13.49 8.15 1.95
C LEU A 180 -13.51 9.52 2.63
N ASP A 181 -13.57 10.60 1.85
CA ASP A 181 -13.63 11.97 2.37
C ASP A 181 -14.87 12.16 3.25
N LYS A 182 -16.05 11.76 2.75
CA LYS A 182 -17.28 11.82 3.54
C LYS A 182 -17.16 11.08 4.87
N PHE A 183 -16.56 9.89 4.86
CA PHE A 183 -16.36 9.10 6.07
C PHE A 183 -15.41 9.81 7.06
N ASN A 184 -14.31 10.35 6.56
CA ASN A 184 -13.30 11.00 7.39
C ASN A 184 -13.76 12.37 7.92
N ASP A 185 -14.54 13.13 7.15
CA ASP A 185 -15.13 14.42 7.59
C ASP A 185 -16.06 14.24 8.80
N GLU A 186 -16.65 13.07 8.96
CA GLU A 186 -17.51 12.72 10.10
C GLU A 186 -16.72 12.14 11.30
N SER A 187 -15.41 11.99 11.20
CA SER A 187 -14.61 11.17 12.15
C SER A 187 -13.95 11.95 13.29
N GLY A 188 -14.26 13.21 13.50
CA GLY A 188 -13.78 13.98 14.67
C GLY A 188 -12.25 14.21 14.69
N ASP A 189 -11.69 14.34 15.90
CA ASP A 189 -10.29 14.70 16.13
C ASP A 189 -9.30 13.60 15.72
N ILE A 190 -8.03 14.00 15.52
CA ILE A 190 -6.95 13.07 15.20
C ILE A 190 -6.58 12.24 16.42
N ASN A 191 -6.67 10.93 16.27
CA ASN A 191 -6.36 9.97 17.32
C ASN A 191 -5.24 9.03 16.87
N ILE A 192 -4.14 8.98 17.61
CA ILE A 192 -2.98 8.16 17.30
C ILE A 192 -2.77 7.15 18.42
N LYS A 193 -2.68 5.87 18.07
CA LYS A 193 -2.49 4.78 19.03
C LYS A 193 -1.30 3.91 18.67
N SER A 194 -0.62 3.41 19.67
CA SER A 194 0.36 2.34 19.49
C SER A 194 -0.34 1.06 19.02
N VAL A 195 0.28 0.37 18.10
CA VAL A 195 -0.23 -0.87 17.49
C VAL A 195 0.71 -2.01 17.85
N PRO A 196 0.24 -3.02 18.58
CA PRO A 196 1.05 -4.20 18.89
C PRO A 196 1.13 -5.21 17.75
N HIS A 197 0.39 -4.97 16.66
CA HIS A 197 0.17 -5.91 15.57
C HIS A 197 0.84 -5.46 14.29
N LYS A 198 0.94 -6.39 13.35
CA LYS A 198 1.32 -6.14 11.97
C LYS A 198 0.41 -5.08 11.34
N ILE A 199 1.02 -4.05 10.78
CA ILE A 199 0.30 -3.10 9.92
C ILE A 199 0.26 -3.64 8.49
N ASP A 200 -0.82 -3.37 7.77
CA ASP A 200 -0.91 -3.81 6.37
C ASP A 200 0.04 -3.03 5.46
N GLY A 201 0.54 -3.71 4.43
CA GLY A 201 1.54 -3.16 3.51
C GLY A 201 1.03 -2.11 2.53
N SER A 202 -0.29 -1.88 2.44
CA SER A 202 -0.87 -0.99 1.43
C SER A 202 -0.48 0.49 1.63
N LEU A 203 -0.23 0.90 2.87
CA LEU A 203 0.25 2.24 3.21
C LEU A 203 1.09 2.21 4.47
N VAL A 204 2.38 2.48 4.31
CA VAL A 204 3.35 2.50 5.41
C VAL A 204 4.16 3.79 5.35
N CYS A 205 4.17 4.54 6.44
CA CYS A 205 4.95 5.76 6.60
C CYS A 205 6.11 5.46 7.57
N ILE A 206 7.33 5.48 7.07
CA ILE A 206 8.55 5.18 7.83
C ILE A 206 9.22 6.51 8.16
N SER A 207 9.35 6.84 9.44
CA SER A 207 10.05 8.06 9.86
C SER A 207 11.55 7.96 9.57
N SER A 208 12.25 9.10 9.58
CA SER A 208 13.70 9.15 9.48
C SER A 208 14.42 8.43 10.63
N GLY A 209 15.72 8.22 10.47
CA GLY A 209 16.61 7.74 11.53
C GLY A 209 16.72 6.22 11.69
N HIS A 210 16.05 5.44 10.86
CA HIS A 210 16.24 3.98 10.86
C HIS A 210 17.53 3.57 10.14
N LYS A 211 18.34 2.75 10.81
CA LYS A 211 19.60 2.22 10.26
C LYS A 211 19.50 0.81 9.70
N THR A 212 18.42 0.12 9.97
CA THR A 212 18.23 -1.28 9.58
C THR A 212 17.37 -1.36 8.32
N PRO A 213 17.77 -2.17 7.32
CA PRO A 213 16.88 -2.45 6.20
C PRO A 213 15.61 -3.15 6.69
N PHE A 214 14.48 -2.77 6.13
CA PHE A 214 13.18 -3.34 6.49
C PHE A 214 12.80 -4.56 5.65
N ILE A 215 13.41 -4.72 4.49
CA ILE A 215 13.09 -5.77 3.54
C ILE A 215 14.39 -6.49 3.16
N ALA A 216 14.36 -7.80 3.17
CA ALA A 216 15.51 -8.64 2.89
C ALA A 216 16.14 -8.34 1.51
N PRO A 217 17.47 -8.26 1.40
CA PRO A 217 18.14 -8.28 0.10
C PRO A 217 17.75 -9.53 -0.70
N GLY A 218 17.54 -9.41 -2.01
CA GLY A 218 17.12 -10.52 -2.87
C GLY A 218 15.65 -10.94 -2.75
N MET A 219 14.88 -10.29 -1.87
CA MET A 219 13.43 -10.46 -1.83
C MET A 219 12.78 -9.55 -2.87
N HIS A 220 11.93 -10.10 -3.73
CA HIS A 220 11.22 -9.36 -4.78
C HIS A 220 9.77 -9.06 -4.42
N PHE A 221 9.08 -10.03 -3.85
CA PHE A 221 7.67 -9.94 -3.43
C PHE A 221 7.32 -11.10 -2.49
N VAL A 222 6.06 -11.30 -2.16
CA VAL A 222 5.53 -12.33 -1.26
C VAL A 222 6.04 -12.17 0.18
N ARG A 223 5.14 -11.76 1.06
CA ARG A 223 5.40 -11.54 2.49
C ARG A 223 6.44 -10.44 2.80
N GLU A 224 6.63 -9.48 1.89
CA GLU A 224 7.50 -8.33 2.16
C GLU A 224 7.00 -7.50 3.34
N ASP A 225 5.69 -7.39 3.52
CA ASP A 225 5.03 -6.80 4.68
C ASP A 225 5.25 -7.60 5.97
N THR A 226 5.30 -8.94 5.87
CA THR A 226 5.65 -9.83 7.00
C THR A 226 7.13 -9.65 7.39
N CYS A 227 8.03 -9.55 6.41
CA CYS A 227 9.45 -9.25 6.66
C CYS A 227 9.59 -7.91 7.38
N PHE A 228 8.91 -6.88 6.89
CA PHE A 228 8.88 -5.55 7.47
C PHE A 228 8.41 -5.57 8.94
N GLU A 229 7.28 -6.21 9.20
CA GLU A 229 6.73 -6.35 10.56
C GLU A 229 7.68 -7.06 11.51
N TYR A 230 8.30 -8.14 11.05
CA TYR A 230 9.27 -8.89 11.83
C TYR A 230 10.48 -8.02 12.23
N VAL A 231 11.00 -7.22 11.30
CA VAL A 231 12.08 -6.27 11.57
C VAL A 231 11.65 -5.23 12.59
N CYS A 232 10.46 -4.64 12.45
CA CYS A 232 9.92 -3.68 13.41
C CYS A 232 9.87 -4.26 14.81
N ARG A 233 9.34 -5.47 14.96
CA ARG A 233 9.24 -6.16 16.26
C ARG A 233 10.61 -6.49 16.85
N LYS A 234 11.51 -7.06 16.06
CA LYS A 234 12.86 -7.44 16.51
C LYS A 234 13.72 -6.26 16.91
N ARG A 235 13.52 -5.12 16.29
CA ARG A 235 14.25 -3.88 16.58
C ARG A 235 13.50 -2.95 17.53
N ASN A 236 12.37 -3.39 18.09
CA ASN A 236 11.52 -2.58 18.98
C ASN A 236 11.14 -1.23 18.36
N ILE A 237 10.91 -1.21 17.05
CA ILE A 237 10.48 -0.01 16.34
C ILE A 237 9.00 0.21 16.64
N PRO A 238 8.63 1.35 17.23
CA PRO A 238 7.23 1.65 17.52
C PRO A 238 6.39 1.65 16.24
N GLN A 239 5.28 0.95 16.28
CA GLN A 239 4.26 0.98 15.26
C GLN A 239 3.07 1.76 15.80
N VAL A 240 2.62 2.76 15.06
CA VAL A 240 1.50 3.62 15.45
C VAL A 240 0.49 3.72 14.31
N CYS A 241 -0.76 3.95 14.67
CA CYS A 241 -1.85 4.09 13.71
C CYS A 241 -2.69 5.32 14.02
N VAL A 242 -3.04 6.07 12.99
CA VAL A 242 -4.06 7.11 13.05
C VAL A 242 -5.43 6.43 12.99
N THR A 243 -6.00 6.13 14.15
CA THR A 243 -7.20 5.28 14.27
C THR A 243 -8.50 6.01 13.91
N SER A 244 -8.46 7.33 13.87
CA SER A 244 -9.60 8.19 13.52
C SER A 244 -9.63 8.64 12.04
N ARG A 245 -8.73 8.13 11.22
CA ARG A 245 -8.71 8.38 9.76
C ARG A 245 -8.66 7.08 9.00
N LEU A 246 -9.67 6.88 8.18
CA LEU A 246 -9.76 5.72 7.29
C LEU A 246 -8.90 5.96 6.06
N LYS A 247 -8.08 4.98 5.68
CA LYS A 247 -7.53 4.84 4.33
C LYS A 247 -8.37 3.85 3.53
N GLY A 248 -8.48 4.06 2.23
CA GLY A 248 -9.06 3.08 1.32
C GLY A 248 -7.98 2.04 0.94
N HIS A 249 -8.30 0.76 1.02
CA HIS A 249 -7.49 -0.31 0.45
C HIS A 249 -8.41 -1.15 -0.44
N ASN A 250 -8.28 -0.98 -1.75
CA ASN A 250 -9.16 -1.53 -2.77
C ASN A 250 -8.68 -2.90 -3.29
N TYR A 251 -8.18 -3.74 -2.39
CA TYR A 251 -7.61 -5.04 -2.71
C TYR A 251 -8.53 -5.95 -3.54
N TRP A 252 -9.84 -5.85 -3.31
CA TRP A 252 -10.83 -6.66 -4.02
C TRP A 252 -11.32 -6.06 -5.34
N HIS A 253 -10.68 -5.00 -5.83
CA HIS A 253 -11.05 -4.47 -7.13
C HIS A 253 -10.96 -5.58 -8.20
N PRO A 254 -12.03 -5.82 -9.01
CA PRO A 254 -12.10 -6.96 -9.90
C PRO A 254 -10.90 -7.09 -10.86
N THR A 255 -10.46 -5.98 -11.42
CA THR A 255 -9.30 -5.96 -12.33
C THR A 255 -8.01 -6.44 -11.65
N LYS A 256 -7.75 -5.98 -10.42
CA LYS A 256 -6.60 -6.41 -9.64
C LYS A 256 -6.65 -7.91 -9.37
N ARG A 257 -7.82 -8.42 -8.98
CA ARG A 257 -7.98 -9.85 -8.64
C ARG A 257 -7.69 -10.75 -9.84
N VAL A 258 -8.25 -10.44 -11.00
CA VAL A 258 -8.01 -11.22 -12.22
C VAL A 258 -6.51 -11.24 -12.58
N GLY A 259 -5.85 -10.08 -12.59
CA GLY A 259 -4.43 -9.98 -12.91
C GLY A 259 -3.55 -10.69 -11.87
N THR A 260 -3.84 -10.52 -10.58
CA THR A 260 -3.10 -11.17 -9.49
C THR A 260 -3.23 -12.69 -9.55
N ASP A 261 -4.42 -13.20 -9.78
CA ASP A 261 -4.66 -14.66 -9.83
C ASP A 261 -4.01 -15.29 -11.07
N ALA A 262 -4.05 -14.63 -12.22
CA ALA A 262 -3.33 -15.05 -13.41
C ALA A 262 -1.81 -15.10 -13.17
N SER A 263 -1.24 -14.04 -12.62
CA SER A 263 0.19 -13.96 -12.34
C SER A 263 0.67 -15.03 -11.35
N ARG A 264 -0.11 -15.32 -10.30
CA ARG A 264 0.25 -16.35 -9.28
C ARG A 264 0.32 -17.76 -9.81
N ASN A 265 -0.31 -18.06 -10.93
CA ASN A 265 -0.26 -19.37 -11.57
C ASN A 265 0.93 -19.53 -12.51
N ASP A 266 1.65 -18.47 -12.82
CA ASP A 266 2.80 -18.49 -13.73
C ASP A 266 4.04 -19.09 -13.08
N GLU A 267 4.83 -19.84 -13.86
CA GLU A 267 6.03 -20.53 -13.38
C GLU A 267 7.16 -19.55 -13.02
N VAL A 268 7.27 -18.42 -13.73
CA VAL A 268 8.25 -17.37 -13.43
C VAL A 268 7.91 -16.75 -12.06
N PHE A 269 6.63 -16.45 -11.81
CA PHE A 269 6.17 -15.97 -10.52
C PHE A 269 6.52 -16.96 -9.40
N LYS A 270 6.21 -18.24 -9.58
CA LYS A 270 6.48 -19.30 -8.58
C LYS A 270 7.96 -19.41 -8.24
N LYS A 271 8.83 -19.35 -9.26
CA LYS A 271 10.28 -19.36 -9.07
C LYS A 271 10.72 -18.23 -8.17
N TYR A 272 10.39 -16.98 -8.51
CA TYR A 272 10.82 -15.81 -7.75
C TYR A 272 10.12 -15.70 -6.38
N ALA A 273 8.93 -16.28 -6.22
CA ALA A 273 8.28 -16.41 -4.91
C ALA A 273 9.10 -17.31 -3.97
N ALA A 274 9.61 -18.44 -4.48
CA ALA A 274 10.45 -19.34 -3.71
C ALA A 274 11.80 -18.69 -3.33
N GLU A 275 12.43 -18.00 -4.28
CA GLU A 275 13.68 -17.23 -4.02
C GLU A 275 13.46 -16.14 -2.97
N SER A 276 12.37 -15.37 -3.07
CA SER A 276 12.01 -14.34 -2.08
C SER A 276 11.79 -14.91 -0.69
N GLN A 277 11.14 -16.06 -0.59
CA GLN A 277 10.92 -16.76 0.69
C GLN A 277 12.24 -17.22 1.30
N ALA A 278 13.18 -17.74 0.50
CA ALA A 278 14.50 -18.15 0.96
C ALA A 278 15.31 -16.93 1.45
N ALA A 279 15.35 -15.85 0.67
CA ALA A 279 16.03 -14.61 1.03
C ALA A 279 15.50 -14.01 2.34
N MET A 280 14.17 -13.99 2.53
CA MET A 280 13.56 -13.55 3.77
C MET A 280 14.00 -14.41 4.96
N SER A 281 13.95 -15.73 4.80
CA SER A 281 14.31 -16.66 5.89
C SER A 281 15.75 -16.50 6.33
N GLU A 282 16.69 -16.38 5.40
CA GLU A 282 18.10 -16.13 5.68
C GLU A 282 18.31 -14.79 6.39
N PHE A 283 17.70 -13.72 5.87
CA PHE A 283 17.80 -12.39 6.44
C PHE A 283 17.30 -12.35 7.88
N LEU A 284 16.13 -12.94 8.16
CA LEU A 284 15.55 -12.93 9.50
C LEU A 284 16.39 -13.74 10.50
N GLN A 285 16.99 -14.86 10.09
CA GLN A 285 17.93 -15.62 10.94
C GLN A 285 19.17 -14.79 11.30
N ASN A 286 19.64 -13.93 10.40
CA ASN A 286 20.78 -13.06 10.64
C ASN A 286 20.47 -11.83 11.50
N LEU A 287 19.20 -11.42 11.58
CA LEU A 287 18.74 -10.38 12.52
C LEU A 287 18.78 -10.85 13.98
N ASP A 288 18.78 -12.13 14.23
CA ASP A 288 18.81 -12.73 15.56
C ASP A 288 20.25 -12.89 16.12
N LYS A 289 21.26 -12.72 15.28
CA LYS A 289 22.69 -12.75 15.65
C LYS A 289 23.20 -11.34 15.97
#